data_0cf30821f6c1778b60a63c22745020d2
#
_entry.id   0cf30821f6c1778b60a63c22745020d2
#
_cell.length_a   1.000
_cell.length_b   1.000
_cell.length_c   1.000
_cell.angle_alpha   90.00
_cell.angle_beta   90.00
_cell.angle_gamma   90.00
#
_symmetry.space_group_name_H-M   'P 1'
#
loop_
_entity.id
_entity.type
_entity.pdbx_description
1 polymer ?
#
loop_
_entity_poly.entity_id
_entity_poly.type
_entity_poly.pdbx_seq_one_letter_code
_entity_poly.pdbx_strand_id
1 'polypeptide(L)'
;MERIAVIDFETTGITPSSSCRATEIAVVMLEQGRIVDRYQSLMNAGVRVPAFIEQLTGISNAMLRSAPSAEKVMNEVNEFVGITPLLAHNAAFDQKFWDFELGRIKRTRLQNFACSLLLARRLMPAAPYHKLGTLNTFAGLPHTGQAHRAMADAEMAANLTAHLASELRQKHGLRELSHDLLCSLQKVPAA
;
A
#
# COMPACT_ATOMS: atom_id res chain seq x y z
N MET A 1 15.78 4.18 -9.20
CA MET A 1 14.61 4.47 -8.35
C MET A 1 15.07 4.42 -6.92
N GLU A 2 14.80 5.47 -6.16
CA GLU A 2 15.09 5.55 -4.74
C GLU A 2 14.30 4.51 -3.93
N ARG A 3 14.62 4.35 -2.65
CA ARG A 3 13.89 3.48 -1.74
C ARG A 3 12.50 4.06 -1.47
N ILE A 4 11.47 3.24 -1.60
CA ILE A 4 10.06 3.60 -1.39
C ILE A 4 9.42 2.53 -0.50
N ALA A 5 8.65 2.96 0.49
CA ALA A 5 7.84 2.07 1.31
C ALA A 5 6.45 1.91 0.66
N VAL A 6 6.18 0.72 0.13
CA VAL A 6 4.89 0.36 -0.44
C VAL A 6 4.04 -0.25 0.66
N ILE A 7 2.92 0.39 0.98
CA ILE A 7 2.06 -0.03 2.08
C ILE A 7 0.69 -0.50 1.60
N ASP A 8 0.08 -1.36 2.39
CA ASP A 8 -1.30 -1.81 2.22
C ASP A 8 -1.93 -2.07 3.59
N PHE A 9 -3.21 -1.70 3.74
CA PHE A 9 -4.00 -1.91 4.94
C PHE A 9 -5.21 -2.80 4.68
N GLU A 10 -5.42 -3.79 5.56
CA GLU A 10 -6.75 -4.37 5.73
C GLU A 10 -7.50 -3.67 6.87
N THR A 11 -8.79 -3.49 6.69
CA THR A 11 -9.58 -2.62 7.57
C THR A 11 -10.98 -3.17 7.83
N THR A 12 -11.68 -2.67 8.86
CA THR A 12 -13.07 -3.04 9.14
C THR A 12 -14.10 -2.29 8.29
N GLY A 13 -13.66 -1.37 7.40
CA GLY A 13 -14.52 -0.58 6.54
C GLY A 13 -13.72 0.44 5.72
N ILE A 14 -14.37 1.42 5.10
CA ILE A 14 -13.76 2.27 4.07
C ILE A 14 -13.31 3.66 4.56
N THR A 15 -13.74 4.09 5.74
CA THR A 15 -13.43 5.43 6.28
C THR A 15 -13.03 5.30 7.74
N PRO A 16 -11.80 5.68 8.12
CA PRO A 16 -11.32 5.52 9.48
C PRO A 16 -12.15 6.34 10.48
N SER A 17 -12.43 5.73 11.62
CA SER A 17 -13.16 6.32 12.74
C SER A 17 -12.88 5.54 14.02
N SER A 18 -13.51 5.88 15.13
CA SER A 18 -13.43 5.10 16.37
C SER A 18 -13.95 3.66 16.22
N SER A 19 -14.86 3.41 15.27
CA SER A 19 -15.47 2.10 14.99
C SER A 19 -15.00 1.45 13.68
N CYS A 20 -14.24 2.18 12.86
CA CYS A 20 -13.68 1.68 11.60
C CYS A 20 -12.16 1.84 11.63
N ARG A 21 -11.45 0.73 11.81
CA ARG A 21 -10.03 0.71 12.12
C ARG A 21 -9.25 -0.26 11.22
N ALA A 22 -7.95 -0.08 11.17
CA ALA A 22 -7.04 -1.03 10.57
C ALA A 22 -7.00 -2.36 11.35
N THR A 23 -6.92 -3.46 10.63
CA THR A 23 -6.84 -4.84 11.16
C THR A 23 -5.53 -5.54 10.80
N GLU A 24 -4.91 -5.15 9.71
CA GLU A 24 -3.59 -5.60 9.27
C GLU A 24 -2.88 -4.45 8.57
N ILE A 25 -1.58 -4.38 8.68
CA ILE A 25 -0.71 -3.53 7.86
C ILE A 25 0.42 -4.36 7.30
N ALA A 26 0.78 -4.11 6.06
CA ALA A 26 2.02 -4.56 5.47
C ALA A 26 2.79 -3.40 4.84
N VAL A 27 4.10 -3.48 4.90
CA VAL A 27 5.02 -2.56 4.25
C VAL A 27 6.10 -3.37 3.53
N VAL A 28 6.31 -3.04 2.28
CA VAL A 28 7.36 -3.62 1.44
C VAL A 28 8.32 -2.51 1.04
N MET A 29 9.61 -2.65 1.39
CA MET A 29 10.64 -1.71 0.95
C MET A 29 11.09 -2.07 -0.45
N LEU A 30 10.79 -1.18 -1.39
CA LEU A 30 11.17 -1.30 -2.80
C LEU A 30 12.36 -0.38 -3.08
N GLU A 31 13.48 -0.94 -3.52
CA GLU A 31 14.68 -0.20 -3.85
C GLU A 31 15.26 -0.68 -5.19
N GLN A 32 15.55 0.23 -6.11
CA GLN A 32 16.06 -0.08 -7.46
C GLN A 32 15.21 -1.13 -8.21
N GLY A 33 13.89 -1.18 -7.97
CA GLY A 33 12.97 -2.13 -8.58
C GLY A 33 12.96 -3.51 -7.94
N ARG A 34 13.57 -3.68 -6.77
CA ARG A 34 13.61 -4.95 -6.03
C ARG A 34 13.07 -4.77 -4.62
N ILE A 35 12.34 -5.76 -4.14
CA ILE A 35 11.91 -5.82 -2.75
C ILE A 35 13.12 -6.21 -1.89
N VAL A 36 13.49 -5.32 -0.95
CA VAL A 36 14.67 -5.49 -0.10
C VAL A 36 14.33 -5.76 1.36
N ASP A 37 13.12 -5.38 1.81
CA ASP A 37 12.71 -5.61 3.20
C ASP A 37 11.18 -5.66 3.30
N ARG A 38 10.64 -6.21 4.41
CA ARG A 38 9.20 -6.37 4.65
C ARG A 38 8.87 -6.21 6.13
N TYR A 39 7.71 -5.62 6.39
CA TYR A 39 7.07 -5.62 7.71
C TYR A 39 5.60 -6.02 7.54
N GLN A 40 5.07 -6.85 8.42
CA GLN A 40 3.65 -7.20 8.44
C GLN A 40 3.20 -7.46 9.87
N SER A 41 2.03 -6.96 10.22
CA SER A 41 1.39 -7.29 11.50
C SER A 41 -0.12 -7.18 11.43
N LEU A 42 -0.82 -8.11 12.07
CA LEU A 42 -2.20 -7.91 12.50
C LEU A 42 -2.23 -6.83 13.58
N MET A 43 -3.36 -6.11 13.69
CA MET A 43 -3.53 -4.98 14.60
C MET A 43 -4.82 -5.14 15.40
N ASN A 44 -4.71 -5.30 16.73
CA ASN A 44 -5.86 -5.23 17.62
C ASN A 44 -6.18 -3.77 17.93
N ALA A 45 -7.16 -3.24 17.22
CA ALA A 45 -7.66 -1.87 17.43
C ALA A 45 -8.87 -1.79 18.38
N GLY A 46 -9.25 -2.90 19.02
CA GLY A 46 -10.39 -2.96 19.95
C GLY A 46 -11.77 -2.88 19.28
N VAL A 47 -11.84 -3.04 17.94
CA VAL A 47 -13.09 -3.01 17.19
C VAL A 47 -13.42 -4.39 16.63
N ARG A 48 -14.72 -4.64 16.41
CA ARG A 48 -15.18 -5.90 15.82
C ARG A 48 -15.06 -5.87 14.31
N VAL A 49 -14.53 -6.92 13.71
CA VAL A 49 -14.54 -7.17 12.27
C VAL A 49 -15.94 -7.62 11.84
N PRO A 50 -16.58 -6.93 10.89
CA PRO A 50 -17.84 -7.39 10.30
C PRO A 50 -17.67 -8.73 9.57
N ALA A 51 -18.72 -9.58 9.56
CA ALA A 51 -18.63 -10.91 8.97
C ALA A 51 -18.23 -10.89 7.48
N PHE A 52 -18.72 -9.91 6.71
CA PHE A 52 -18.37 -9.81 5.28
C PHE A 52 -16.89 -9.43 5.07
N ILE A 53 -16.29 -8.64 5.98
CA ILE A 53 -14.85 -8.30 5.96
C ILE A 53 -14.03 -9.55 6.34
N GLU A 54 -14.48 -10.30 7.36
CA GLU A 54 -13.84 -11.56 7.74
C GLU A 54 -13.84 -12.56 6.58
N GLN A 55 -14.94 -12.67 5.84
CA GLN A 55 -15.01 -13.50 4.63
C GLN A 55 -14.07 -13.01 3.52
N LEU A 56 -13.95 -11.69 3.35
CA LEU A 56 -13.13 -11.08 2.31
C LEU A 56 -11.63 -11.23 2.58
N THR A 57 -11.20 -10.92 3.82
CA THR A 57 -9.77 -10.83 4.18
C THR A 57 -9.24 -12.10 4.86
N GLY A 58 -10.13 -12.94 5.38
CA GLY A 58 -9.77 -14.08 6.22
C GLY A 58 -9.32 -13.67 7.65
N ILE A 59 -9.38 -12.38 8.00
CA ILE A 59 -8.97 -11.88 9.32
C ILE A 59 -10.14 -11.96 10.28
N SER A 60 -10.08 -12.92 11.21
CA SER A 60 -11.15 -13.15 12.18
C SER A 60 -11.00 -12.31 13.45
N ASN A 61 -12.15 -12.09 14.12
CA ASN A 61 -12.16 -11.48 15.45
C ASN A 61 -11.32 -12.28 16.48
N ALA A 62 -11.19 -13.60 16.29
CA ALA A 62 -10.34 -14.45 17.14
C ALA A 62 -8.85 -14.13 16.93
N MET A 63 -8.42 -13.98 15.68
CA MET A 63 -7.04 -13.60 15.34
C MET A 63 -6.68 -12.23 15.94
N LEU A 64 -7.56 -11.26 15.84
CA LEU A 64 -7.29 -9.90 16.34
C LEU A 64 -7.21 -9.84 17.87
N ARG A 65 -7.93 -10.69 18.61
CA ARG A 65 -7.83 -10.73 20.07
C ARG A 65 -6.42 -11.10 20.56
N SER A 66 -5.69 -11.92 19.80
CA SER A 66 -4.32 -12.32 20.12
C SER A 66 -3.25 -11.47 19.44
N ALA A 67 -3.65 -10.53 18.56
CA ALA A 67 -2.73 -9.65 17.87
C ALA A 67 -2.19 -8.55 18.80
N PRO A 68 -1.03 -7.96 18.50
CA PRO A 68 -0.54 -6.77 19.19
C PRO A 68 -1.52 -5.61 19.10
N SER A 69 -1.47 -4.68 20.05
CA SER A 69 -2.31 -3.47 19.97
C SER A 69 -1.96 -2.64 18.75
N ALA A 70 -2.96 -1.94 18.18
CA ALA A 70 -2.74 -1.08 17.04
C ALA A 70 -1.68 0.00 17.32
N GLU A 71 -1.65 0.54 18.54
CA GLU A 71 -0.67 1.54 18.97
C GLU A 71 0.78 0.98 18.94
N LYS A 72 0.98 -0.27 19.39
CA LYS A 72 2.28 -0.94 19.33
C LYS A 72 2.72 -1.13 17.89
N VAL A 73 1.85 -1.69 17.05
CA VAL A 73 2.15 -1.94 15.62
C VAL A 73 2.45 -0.62 14.89
N MET A 74 1.68 0.44 15.15
CA MET A 74 1.92 1.73 14.51
C MET A 74 3.22 2.39 14.94
N ASN A 75 3.67 2.21 16.18
CA ASN A 75 5.01 2.65 16.58
C ASN A 75 6.09 1.88 15.83
N GLU A 76 6.02 0.56 15.82
CA GLU A 76 7.00 -0.30 15.14
C GLU A 76 7.06 0.00 13.63
N VAL A 77 5.92 0.06 12.94
CA VAL A 77 5.89 0.31 11.50
C VAL A 77 6.32 1.73 11.15
N ASN A 78 6.01 2.72 11.99
CA ASN A 78 6.48 4.09 11.79
C ASN A 78 8.01 4.19 11.93
N GLU A 79 8.62 3.44 12.84
CA GLU A 79 10.08 3.32 12.97
C GLU A 79 10.68 2.58 11.77
N PHE A 80 10.06 1.48 11.33
CA PHE A 80 10.49 0.72 10.15
C PHE A 80 10.48 1.57 8.87
N VAL A 81 9.43 2.35 8.65
CA VAL A 81 9.30 3.26 7.50
C VAL A 81 10.24 4.46 7.62
N GLY A 82 10.39 5.02 8.81
CA GLY A 82 11.19 6.21 9.06
C GLY A 82 10.78 7.38 8.17
N ILE A 83 11.74 7.93 7.42
CA ILE A 83 11.53 9.03 6.47
C ILE A 83 11.32 8.55 5.03
N THR A 84 11.28 7.24 4.80
CA THR A 84 11.14 6.67 3.44
C THR A 84 9.83 7.13 2.81
N PRO A 85 9.84 7.64 1.56
CA PRO A 85 8.64 8.03 0.83
C PRO A 85 7.64 6.88 0.71
N LEU A 86 6.33 7.21 0.70
CA LEU A 86 5.24 6.25 0.74
C LEU A 86 4.59 6.04 -0.63
N LEU A 87 4.14 4.82 -0.88
CA LEU A 87 3.34 4.47 -2.04
C LEU A 87 2.27 3.44 -1.64
N ALA A 88 1.10 3.51 -2.27
CA ALA A 88 0.07 2.48 -2.16
C ALA A 88 -0.69 2.33 -3.48
N HIS A 89 -1.44 1.24 -3.64
CA HIS A 89 -2.39 1.10 -4.74
C HIS A 89 -3.75 1.65 -4.32
N ASN A 90 -4.25 2.70 -4.99
CA ASN A 90 -5.37 3.52 -4.52
C ASN A 90 -5.05 4.29 -3.22
N ALA A 91 -3.89 4.91 -3.20
CA ALA A 91 -3.23 5.50 -2.04
C ALA A 91 -4.11 6.43 -1.17
N ALA A 92 -5.17 7.03 -1.72
CA ALA A 92 -6.11 7.85 -0.94
C ALA A 92 -6.84 7.05 0.16
N PHE A 93 -6.97 5.72 -0.01
CA PHE A 93 -7.52 4.83 1.00
C PHE A 93 -6.51 4.60 2.13
N ASP A 94 -5.31 4.11 1.79
CA ASP A 94 -4.28 3.77 2.77
C ASP A 94 -3.78 5.01 3.52
N GLN A 95 -3.66 6.14 2.83
CA GLN A 95 -3.27 7.41 3.45
C GLN A 95 -4.21 7.81 4.59
N LYS A 96 -5.54 7.65 4.43
CA LYS A 96 -6.51 7.98 5.47
C LYS A 96 -6.30 7.13 6.73
N PHE A 97 -6.09 5.82 6.55
CA PHE A 97 -5.84 4.92 7.68
C PHE A 97 -4.48 5.16 8.30
N TRP A 98 -3.44 5.37 7.50
CA TRP A 98 -2.11 5.74 8.00
C TRP A 98 -2.15 7.00 8.86
N ASP A 99 -2.75 8.08 8.35
CA ASP A 99 -2.83 9.36 9.05
C ASP A 99 -3.69 9.24 10.34
N PHE A 100 -4.80 8.48 10.27
CA PHE A 100 -5.67 8.26 11.41
C PHE A 100 -4.98 7.46 12.53
N GLU A 101 -4.36 6.34 12.18
CA GLU A 101 -3.67 5.49 13.15
C GLU A 101 -2.42 6.16 13.73
N LEU A 102 -1.66 6.93 12.94
CA LEU A 102 -0.56 7.77 13.43
C LEU A 102 -1.05 8.81 14.44
N GLY A 103 -2.18 9.47 14.16
CA GLY A 103 -2.79 10.45 15.06
C GLY A 103 -3.11 9.86 16.43
N ARG A 104 -3.48 8.58 16.50
CA ARG A 104 -3.75 7.88 17.78
C ARG A 104 -2.51 7.68 18.64
N ILE A 105 -1.34 7.60 18.04
CA ILE A 105 -0.05 7.56 18.74
C ILE A 105 0.61 8.95 18.82
N LYS A 106 -0.16 10.03 18.58
CA LYS A 106 0.27 11.42 18.63
C LYS A 106 1.43 11.73 17.67
N ARG A 107 1.43 11.11 16.52
CA ARG A 107 2.38 11.35 15.42
C ARG A 107 1.65 11.85 14.18
N THR A 108 2.40 12.50 13.30
CA THR A 108 1.92 12.99 12.01
C THR A 108 2.85 12.49 10.92
N ARG A 109 2.27 12.20 9.76
CA ARG A 109 3.03 11.81 8.58
C ARG A 109 3.83 13.00 8.03
N LEU A 110 5.07 12.74 7.63
CA LEU A 110 5.96 13.72 6.99
C LEU A 110 6.06 13.48 5.47
N GLN A 111 5.83 12.24 5.02
CA GLN A 111 6.02 11.81 3.63
C GLN A 111 4.78 12.07 2.78
N ASN A 112 5.00 12.31 1.48
CA ASN A 112 3.95 12.27 0.48
C ASN A 112 3.63 10.81 0.10
N PHE A 113 2.44 10.60 -0.48
CA PHE A 113 2.04 9.34 -1.09
C PHE A 113 2.06 9.41 -2.61
N ALA A 114 2.78 8.49 -3.23
CA ALA A 114 2.57 8.15 -4.63
C ALA A 114 1.46 7.08 -4.74
N CYS A 115 0.76 7.04 -5.87
CA CYS A 115 -0.37 6.13 -6.11
C CYS A 115 -0.16 5.32 -7.39
N SER A 116 0.11 4.02 -7.24
CA SER A 116 0.33 3.14 -8.39
C SER A 116 -0.92 2.98 -9.28
N LEU A 117 -2.13 3.11 -8.73
CA LEU A 117 -3.37 3.18 -9.51
C LEU A 117 -3.40 4.38 -10.46
N LEU A 118 -3.08 5.57 -9.95
CA LEU A 118 -3.07 6.79 -10.76
C LEU A 118 -1.95 6.78 -11.79
N LEU A 119 -0.79 6.22 -11.46
CA LEU A 119 0.31 6.01 -12.39
C LEU A 119 -0.08 5.01 -13.49
N ALA A 120 -0.68 3.87 -13.13
CA ALA A 120 -1.10 2.87 -14.09
C ALA A 120 -2.15 3.40 -15.08
N ARG A 121 -3.08 4.25 -14.64
CA ARG A 121 -4.05 4.89 -15.54
C ARG A 121 -3.39 5.72 -16.66
N ARG A 122 -2.16 6.18 -16.47
CA ARG A 122 -1.40 7.00 -17.43
C ARG A 122 -0.44 6.18 -18.27
N LEU A 123 0.16 5.18 -17.66
CA LEU A 123 1.23 4.38 -18.29
C LEU A 123 0.72 3.09 -18.91
N MET A 124 -0.46 2.62 -18.49
CA MET A 124 -1.11 1.40 -18.97
C MET A 124 -2.57 1.66 -19.39
N PRO A 125 -2.83 2.63 -20.30
CA PRO A 125 -4.22 2.99 -20.67
C PRO A 125 -4.96 1.83 -21.38
N ALA A 126 -4.22 0.89 -21.98
CA ALA A 126 -4.79 -0.30 -22.64
C ALA A 126 -5.23 -1.40 -21.65
N ALA A 127 -4.94 -1.28 -20.36
CA ALA A 127 -5.40 -2.26 -19.38
C ALA A 127 -6.94 -2.21 -19.25
N PRO A 128 -7.64 -3.36 -19.25
CA PRO A 128 -9.12 -3.40 -19.25
C PRO A 128 -9.72 -2.80 -17.97
N TYR A 129 -9.02 -2.97 -16.85
CA TYR A 129 -9.35 -2.39 -15.54
C TYR A 129 -8.07 -2.07 -14.78
N HIS A 130 -8.15 -1.06 -13.88
CA HIS A 130 -7.02 -0.63 -13.08
C HIS A 130 -7.07 -1.16 -11.63
N LYS A 131 -7.74 -2.29 -11.38
CA LYS A 131 -7.62 -3.03 -10.14
C LYS A 131 -6.25 -3.72 -10.07
N LEU A 132 -5.67 -3.82 -8.89
CA LEU A 132 -4.30 -4.33 -8.69
C LEU A 132 -4.06 -5.70 -9.34
N GLY A 133 -4.92 -6.69 -9.05
CA GLY A 133 -4.81 -8.01 -9.65
C GLY A 133 -4.93 -8.01 -11.18
N THR A 134 -5.83 -7.18 -11.75
CA THR A 134 -5.98 -7.06 -13.22
C THR A 134 -4.72 -6.46 -13.86
N LEU A 135 -4.12 -5.43 -13.23
CA LEU A 135 -2.90 -4.81 -13.73
C LEU A 135 -1.72 -5.77 -13.68
N ASN A 136 -1.58 -6.53 -12.58
CA ASN A 136 -0.52 -7.54 -12.47
C ASN A 136 -0.68 -8.63 -13.55
N THR A 137 -1.89 -9.16 -13.77
CA THR A 137 -2.17 -10.11 -14.85
C THR A 137 -1.84 -9.52 -16.21
N PHE A 138 -2.30 -8.30 -16.51
CA PHE A 138 -2.10 -7.62 -17.79
C PHE A 138 -0.61 -7.38 -18.08
N ALA A 139 0.18 -7.08 -17.05
CA ALA A 139 1.63 -6.87 -17.15
C ALA A 139 2.45 -8.16 -17.07
N GLY A 140 1.82 -9.34 -16.93
CA GLY A 140 2.54 -10.62 -16.76
C GLY A 140 3.33 -10.70 -15.46
N LEU A 141 2.90 -9.98 -14.42
CA LEU A 141 3.56 -9.94 -13.11
C LEU A 141 3.04 -11.05 -12.19
N PRO A 142 3.85 -11.51 -11.24
CA PRO A 142 3.44 -12.56 -10.33
C PRO A 142 2.28 -12.11 -9.43
N HIS A 143 1.35 -13.02 -9.16
CA HIS A 143 0.38 -12.90 -8.08
C HIS A 143 1.01 -13.46 -6.80
N THR A 144 1.08 -12.66 -5.76
CA THR A 144 1.69 -13.03 -4.49
C THR A 144 0.62 -13.35 -3.45
N GLY A 145 0.60 -14.58 -2.97
CA GLY A 145 -0.27 -14.99 -1.86
C GLY A 145 -1.78 -14.91 -2.12
N GLN A 146 -2.54 -14.81 -1.04
CA GLN A 146 -3.99 -14.67 -1.06
C GLN A 146 -4.37 -13.19 -1.23
N ALA A 147 -5.24 -12.88 -2.18
CA ALA A 147 -5.82 -11.55 -2.33
C ALA A 147 -6.53 -11.09 -1.05
N HIS A 148 -6.54 -9.81 -0.81
CA HIS A 148 -7.06 -9.20 0.43
C HIS A 148 -6.32 -9.66 1.70
N ARG A 149 -4.99 -9.82 1.57
CA ARG A 149 -4.05 -9.91 2.68
C ARG A 149 -2.98 -8.86 2.43
N ALA A 150 -2.79 -7.98 3.38
CA ALA A 150 -1.98 -6.77 3.21
C ALA A 150 -0.59 -7.04 2.61
N MET A 151 0.11 -8.11 3.00
CA MET A 151 1.43 -8.42 2.43
C MET A 151 1.35 -8.79 0.94
N ALA A 152 0.37 -9.61 0.55
CA ALA A 152 0.21 -10.01 -0.84
C ALA A 152 -0.08 -8.79 -1.73
N ASP A 153 -0.96 -7.89 -1.28
CA ASP A 153 -1.35 -6.71 -2.03
C ASP A 153 -0.22 -5.66 -2.05
N ALA A 154 0.53 -5.48 -0.96
CA ALA A 154 1.72 -4.63 -0.93
C ALA A 154 2.83 -5.14 -1.88
N GLU A 155 3.10 -6.45 -1.94
CA GLU A 155 4.06 -7.03 -2.88
C GLU A 155 3.61 -6.89 -4.35
N MET A 156 2.32 -7.12 -4.63
CA MET A 156 1.77 -6.88 -5.98
C MET A 156 1.89 -5.41 -6.38
N ALA A 157 1.63 -4.47 -5.46
CA ALA A 157 1.78 -3.04 -5.71
C ALA A 157 3.25 -2.64 -5.91
N ALA A 158 4.18 -3.26 -5.18
CA ALA A 158 5.61 -3.05 -5.36
C ALA A 158 6.10 -3.57 -6.73
N ASN A 159 5.68 -4.78 -7.14
CA ASN A 159 6.01 -5.35 -8.44
C ASN A 159 5.44 -4.50 -9.59
N LEU A 160 4.18 -4.06 -9.47
CA LEU A 160 3.58 -3.13 -10.43
C LEU A 160 4.37 -1.82 -10.50
N THR A 161 4.76 -1.25 -9.37
CA THR A 161 5.54 -0.01 -9.33
C THR A 161 6.91 -0.18 -10.00
N ALA A 162 7.60 -1.30 -9.77
CA ALA A 162 8.85 -1.64 -10.44
C ALA A 162 8.68 -1.77 -11.96
N HIS A 163 7.59 -2.39 -12.42
CA HIS A 163 7.23 -2.49 -13.83
C HIS A 163 6.98 -1.11 -14.45
N LEU A 164 6.14 -0.27 -13.83
CA LEU A 164 5.87 1.09 -14.30
C LEU A 164 7.15 1.94 -14.36
N ALA A 165 8.05 1.77 -13.40
CA ALA A 165 9.35 2.43 -13.40
C ALA A 165 10.24 1.95 -14.57
N SER A 166 10.19 0.66 -14.91
CA SER A 166 10.88 0.11 -16.09
C SER A 166 10.32 0.68 -17.40
N GLU A 167 8.99 0.75 -17.52
CA GLU A 167 8.32 1.35 -18.68
C GLU A 167 8.72 2.82 -18.88
N LEU A 168 8.76 3.60 -17.81
CA LEU A 168 9.20 5.00 -17.84
C LEU A 168 10.64 5.14 -18.34
N ARG A 169 11.54 4.25 -17.92
CA ARG A 169 12.93 4.25 -18.40
C ARG A 169 13.02 3.89 -19.87
N GLN A 170 12.34 2.83 -20.28
CA GLN A 170 12.46 2.29 -21.64
C GLN A 170 11.75 3.17 -22.67
N LYS A 171 10.52 3.65 -22.38
CA LYS A 171 9.71 4.39 -23.34
C LYS A 171 9.99 5.88 -23.34
N HIS A 172 10.41 6.46 -22.22
CA HIS A 172 10.60 7.89 -22.04
C HIS A 172 12.05 8.30 -21.75
N GLY A 173 12.99 7.35 -21.71
CA GLY A 173 14.41 7.62 -21.49
C GLY A 173 14.77 8.19 -20.11
N LEU A 174 13.87 8.06 -19.12
CA LEU A 174 14.06 8.61 -17.79
C LEU A 174 15.09 7.78 -17.01
N ARG A 175 16.28 8.35 -16.78
CA ARG A 175 17.37 7.65 -16.08
C ARG A 175 17.12 7.59 -14.58
N GLU A 176 16.65 8.68 -13.99
CA GLU A 176 16.35 8.80 -12.56
C GLU A 176 14.84 8.87 -12.34
N LEU A 177 14.34 8.05 -11.43
CA LEU A 177 12.95 8.01 -11.03
C LEU A 177 12.88 8.26 -9.53
N SER A 178 12.65 9.52 -9.18
CA SER A 178 12.40 9.92 -7.79
C SER A 178 10.93 9.74 -7.42
N HIS A 179 10.64 9.62 -6.15
CA HIS A 179 9.27 9.60 -5.63
C HIS A 179 8.51 10.89 -5.98
N ASP A 180 9.17 12.06 -5.95
CA ASP A 180 8.57 13.34 -6.32
C ASP A 180 8.14 13.36 -7.80
N LEU A 181 8.92 12.73 -8.68
CA LEU A 181 8.50 12.54 -10.06
C LEU A 181 7.24 11.68 -10.16
N LEU A 182 7.14 10.57 -9.42
CA LEU A 182 5.93 9.74 -9.39
C LEU A 182 4.73 10.54 -8.85
N CYS A 183 4.92 11.34 -7.79
CA CYS A 183 3.90 12.23 -7.25
C CYS A 183 3.47 13.33 -8.24
N SER A 184 4.34 13.75 -9.13
CA SER A 184 4.02 14.71 -10.19
C SER A 184 3.29 14.04 -11.33
N LEU A 185 3.77 12.90 -11.82
CA LEU A 185 3.16 12.13 -12.89
C LEU A 185 1.73 11.69 -12.58
N GLN A 186 1.43 11.28 -11.35
CA GLN A 186 0.08 10.88 -10.97
C GLN A 186 -0.96 12.03 -11.06
N LYS A 187 -0.54 13.29 -11.18
CA LYS A 187 -1.40 14.47 -11.30
C LYS A 187 -1.65 14.89 -12.76
N VAL A 188 -0.85 14.41 -13.70
CA VAL A 188 -1.05 14.67 -15.12
C VAL A 188 -2.40 14.09 -15.55
N PRO A 189 -3.19 14.74 -16.43
CA PRO A 189 -4.40 14.13 -16.97
C PRO A 189 -4.12 12.75 -17.57
N ALA A 190 -5.02 11.80 -17.32
CA ALA A 190 -4.97 10.52 -18.02
C ALA A 190 -5.44 10.71 -19.47
N ALA A 191 -4.78 10.02 -20.39
CA ALA A 191 -5.13 10.06 -21.81
C ALA A 191 -6.49 9.39 -22.05
#